data_50e707e594f2fa84d7e22bc66f33a42f
#
_entry.id   50e707e594f2fa84d7e22bc66f33a42f
#
_cell.length_a   1.000
_cell.length_b   1.000
_cell.length_c   1.000
_cell.angle_alpha   90.00
_cell.angle_beta   90.00
_cell.angle_gamma   90.00
#
_symmetry.space_group_name_H-M   'P 1'
#
loop_
_entity.id
_entity.type
_entity.pdbx_description
1 polymer ?
#
loop_
_entity_poly.entity_id
_entity_poly.type
_entity_poly.pdbx_seq_one_letter_code
_entity_poly.pdbx_strand_id
1 'polypeptide(L)'
;MKKLLVLVFVAIMAGACSRQEAKKATPSPSAAAVAVTGPFAPAELKAFTALDPIDTHSHIFVTNPGFIAMIEKLNLHTLSIAVDDDTDPYLKDLPRQISDGLHYVAASQGHAVFCTTFNPYLFRKPGFAQAAIRQINRNFAQGTIAVKIWKNIGMQIKDAHGNYIMPDNPMFEPIYKDIAAHHKTLVAHVADPDSCWKPLDPASPDYGYYKDNPQWYMYGNPHAPSKEAILKARDHVVEENPDLRVVGAHLGSMESNFPELGEDLDRYPNFAVDMAARMPYVMMLPRAQAIAFIEKYQDRLIYATDLNFMPGTNPQEKIKQWEDYYARDWRFLATNDWVEYLG
;
A
#
# COMPACT_ATOMS: atom_id res chain seq x y z
N MET A 1 15.37 70.71 -10.88
CA MET A 1 14.67 71.90 -11.41
C MET A 1 13.49 71.46 -12.21
N LYS A 2 12.35 72.10 -11.96
CA LYS A 2 11.03 72.09 -12.57
C LYS A 2 10.29 70.74 -12.70
N LYS A 3 9.38 70.56 -11.77
CA LYS A 3 8.19 69.68 -11.80
C LYS A 3 7.26 70.10 -12.91
N LEU A 4 6.73 69.14 -13.65
CA LEU A 4 5.54 69.36 -14.51
C LEU A 4 4.44 68.44 -14.04
N LEU A 5 3.41 69.08 -13.50
CA LEU A 5 2.16 68.50 -13.03
C LEU A 5 1.19 68.50 -14.24
N VAL A 6 0.70 67.32 -14.64
CA VAL A 6 -0.37 67.21 -15.63
C VAL A 6 -1.61 66.66 -14.89
N LEU A 7 -2.60 67.56 -14.73
CA LEU A 7 -3.96 67.20 -14.31
C LEU A 7 -4.71 66.65 -15.52
N VAL A 8 -5.24 65.42 -15.44
CA VAL A 8 -6.22 64.92 -16.36
C VAL A 8 -7.58 64.83 -15.66
N PHE A 9 -8.52 65.63 -16.16
CA PHE A 9 -9.93 65.55 -15.79
C PHE A 9 -10.52 64.28 -16.43
N VAL A 10 -11.10 63.41 -15.64
CA VAL A 10 -11.94 62.30 -16.13
C VAL A 10 -13.39 62.64 -15.83
N ALA A 11 -14.14 62.82 -16.89
CA ALA A 11 -15.60 63.00 -16.80
C ALA A 11 -16.28 61.67 -16.45
N ILE A 12 -17.09 61.69 -15.41
CA ILE A 12 -17.92 60.55 -15.01
C ILE A 12 -19.18 60.57 -15.87
N MET A 13 -19.27 59.64 -16.81
CA MET A 13 -20.53 59.30 -17.49
C MET A 13 -21.18 58.15 -16.73
N ALA A 14 -22.27 58.42 -16.07
CA ALA A 14 -23.15 57.43 -15.45
C ALA A 14 -23.96 56.70 -16.54
N GLY A 15 -23.45 55.52 -16.95
CA GLY A 15 -24.20 54.59 -17.78
C GLY A 15 -24.83 53.53 -16.90
N ALA A 16 -26.14 53.53 -16.76
CA ALA A 16 -26.90 52.45 -16.13
C ALA A 16 -26.80 51.20 -17.00
N CYS A 17 -25.93 50.27 -16.59
CA CYS A 17 -25.85 48.95 -17.20
C CYS A 17 -26.64 47.98 -16.31
N SER A 18 -27.82 47.58 -16.78
CA SER A 18 -28.60 46.49 -16.18
C SER A 18 -27.77 45.21 -16.17
N ARG A 19 -27.37 44.76 -14.98
CA ARG A 19 -26.80 43.43 -14.79
C ARG A 19 -27.86 42.38 -15.08
N GLN A 20 -27.84 41.82 -16.28
CA GLN A 20 -28.46 40.52 -16.53
C GLN A 20 -27.66 39.49 -15.78
N GLU A 21 -28.19 38.97 -14.68
CA GLU A 21 -27.68 37.77 -14.02
C GLU A 21 -27.70 36.63 -15.02
N ALA A 22 -26.54 36.22 -15.47
CA ALA A 22 -26.39 34.98 -16.21
C ALA A 22 -26.87 33.86 -15.28
N LYS A 23 -28.07 33.30 -15.57
CA LYS A 23 -28.53 32.04 -14.98
C LYS A 23 -27.40 31.03 -15.15
N LYS A 24 -26.77 30.62 -14.07
CA LYS A 24 -25.91 29.42 -14.04
C LYS A 24 -26.73 28.29 -14.61
N ALA A 25 -26.39 27.84 -15.80
CA ALA A 25 -26.94 26.62 -16.36
C ALA A 25 -26.63 25.49 -15.36
N THR A 26 -27.67 24.94 -14.78
CA THR A 26 -27.59 23.67 -14.05
C THR A 26 -27.05 22.65 -15.04
N PRO A 27 -25.96 21.96 -14.78
CA PRO A 27 -25.50 20.91 -15.69
C PRO A 27 -26.63 19.90 -15.81
N SER A 28 -27.07 19.67 -17.05
CA SER A 28 -27.97 18.56 -17.39
C SER A 28 -27.40 17.30 -16.82
N PRO A 29 -28.17 16.39 -16.19
CA PRO A 29 -27.61 15.12 -15.73
C PRO A 29 -26.95 14.44 -16.93
N SER A 30 -25.63 14.39 -16.92
CA SER A 30 -24.84 13.58 -17.84
C SER A 30 -25.41 12.17 -17.79
N ALA A 31 -25.64 11.54 -18.94
CA ALA A 31 -25.90 10.12 -19.02
C ALA A 31 -24.92 9.43 -18.09
N ALA A 32 -25.39 8.57 -17.18
CA ALA A 32 -24.54 7.92 -16.21
C ALA A 32 -23.36 7.29 -16.96
N ALA A 33 -22.16 7.73 -16.62
CA ALA A 33 -20.97 7.22 -17.29
C ALA A 33 -20.91 5.71 -17.03
N VAL A 34 -20.78 4.92 -18.09
CA VAL A 34 -20.67 3.47 -17.97
C VAL A 34 -19.23 3.16 -17.59
N ALA A 35 -19.06 2.42 -16.50
CA ALA A 35 -17.74 1.98 -16.07
C ALA A 35 -17.10 1.04 -17.11
N VAL A 36 -15.83 1.26 -17.43
CA VAL A 36 -15.06 0.38 -18.29
C VAL A 36 -14.50 -0.76 -17.44
N THR A 37 -14.85 -2.01 -17.82
CA THR A 37 -14.45 -3.23 -17.10
C THR A 37 -13.73 -4.21 -18.03
N GLY A 38 -13.16 -5.26 -17.47
CA GLY A 38 -12.50 -6.35 -18.20
C GLY A 38 -11.03 -6.06 -18.54
N PRO A 39 -10.42 -6.94 -19.35
CA PRO A 39 -8.99 -6.91 -19.64
C PRO A 39 -8.58 -5.68 -20.43
N PHE A 40 -7.27 -5.45 -20.52
CA PHE A 40 -6.71 -4.38 -21.36
C PHE A 40 -7.17 -4.45 -22.81
N ALA A 41 -7.59 -3.32 -23.37
CA ALA A 41 -7.65 -3.16 -24.82
C ALA A 41 -6.21 -3.14 -25.41
N PRO A 42 -6.03 -3.47 -26.70
CA PRO A 42 -4.68 -3.56 -27.28
C PRO A 42 -3.83 -2.28 -27.15
N ALA A 43 -4.45 -1.11 -27.25
CA ALA A 43 -3.76 0.17 -27.10
C ALA A 43 -3.39 0.44 -25.64
N GLU A 44 -4.27 0.09 -24.68
CA GLU A 44 -3.99 0.20 -23.25
C GLU A 44 -2.85 -0.74 -22.85
N LEU A 45 -2.88 -1.99 -23.30
CA LEU A 45 -1.82 -2.96 -23.02
C LEU A 45 -0.47 -2.45 -23.51
N LYS A 46 -0.41 -1.90 -24.72
CA LYS A 46 0.82 -1.31 -25.29
C LYS A 46 1.33 -0.16 -24.45
N ALA A 47 0.44 0.71 -23.98
CA ALA A 47 0.81 1.85 -23.14
C ALA A 47 1.26 1.41 -21.75
N PHE A 48 0.55 0.46 -21.13
CA PHE A 48 0.89 -0.10 -19.84
C PHE A 48 2.26 -0.79 -19.84
N THR A 49 2.50 -1.69 -20.80
CA THR A 49 3.76 -2.45 -20.91
C THR A 49 4.97 -1.54 -21.21
N ALA A 50 4.76 -0.39 -21.86
CA ALA A 50 5.80 0.58 -22.13
C ALA A 50 6.32 1.31 -20.89
N LEU A 51 5.58 1.26 -19.77
CA LEU A 51 6.01 1.83 -18.48
C LEU A 51 7.00 0.94 -17.74
N ASP A 52 7.16 -0.32 -18.12
CA ASP A 52 7.92 -1.31 -17.36
C ASP A 52 7.41 -1.38 -15.89
N PRO A 53 6.11 -1.69 -15.68
CA PRO A 53 5.43 -1.46 -14.42
C PRO A 53 5.91 -2.39 -13.32
N ILE A 54 5.89 -1.88 -12.08
CA ILE A 54 6.30 -2.62 -10.89
C ILE A 54 5.14 -2.68 -9.90
N ASP A 55 4.78 -3.89 -9.45
CA ASP A 55 3.93 -4.14 -8.29
C ASP A 55 4.82 -4.50 -7.10
N THR A 56 4.90 -3.61 -6.12
CA THR A 56 5.82 -3.76 -5.00
C THR A 56 5.24 -4.51 -3.80
N HIS A 57 4.03 -5.04 -3.91
CA HIS A 57 3.40 -5.79 -2.82
C HIS A 57 2.42 -6.84 -3.36
N SER A 58 2.89 -8.05 -3.46
CA SER A 58 2.10 -9.22 -3.84
C SER A 58 2.55 -10.45 -3.03
N HIS A 59 1.73 -11.51 -3.05
CA HIS A 59 1.99 -12.75 -2.31
C HIS A 59 1.96 -13.93 -3.28
N ILE A 60 3.08 -14.21 -3.96
CA ILE A 60 3.17 -15.23 -5.00
C ILE A 60 4.04 -16.39 -4.52
N PHE A 61 3.42 -17.55 -4.30
CA PHE A 61 4.07 -18.76 -3.80
C PHE A 61 3.77 -19.99 -4.69
N VAL A 62 3.37 -19.75 -5.93
CA VAL A 62 3.10 -20.79 -6.92
C VAL A 62 3.87 -20.48 -8.19
N THR A 63 4.70 -21.43 -8.62
CA THR A 63 5.37 -21.39 -9.92
C THR A 63 4.46 -22.03 -10.96
N ASN A 64 3.79 -21.21 -11.79
CA ASN A 64 2.86 -21.67 -12.83
C ASN A 64 3.24 -21.04 -14.18
N PRO A 65 3.46 -21.83 -15.25
CA PRO A 65 3.88 -21.32 -16.55
C PRO A 65 2.92 -20.31 -17.18
N GLY A 66 1.60 -20.51 -17.02
CA GLY A 66 0.59 -19.58 -17.55
C GLY A 66 0.59 -18.24 -16.81
N PHE A 67 0.82 -18.26 -15.48
CA PHE A 67 0.94 -17.05 -14.69
C PHE A 67 2.23 -16.29 -15.03
N ILE A 68 3.36 -16.98 -15.20
CA ILE A 68 4.62 -16.37 -15.63
C ILE A 68 4.45 -15.75 -17.02
N ALA A 69 3.82 -16.45 -17.97
CA ALA A 69 3.54 -15.89 -19.28
C ALA A 69 2.64 -14.63 -19.24
N MET A 70 1.72 -14.55 -18.27
CA MET A 70 0.93 -13.32 -18.04
C MET A 70 1.79 -12.20 -17.53
N ILE A 71 2.68 -12.44 -16.55
CA ILE A 71 3.64 -11.45 -16.04
C ILE A 71 4.53 -10.92 -17.18
N GLU A 72 5.09 -11.81 -18.01
CA GLU A 72 5.90 -11.44 -19.18
C GLU A 72 5.10 -10.63 -20.21
N LYS A 73 3.86 -11.08 -20.53
CA LYS A 73 2.94 -10.35 -21.43
C LYS A 73 2.67 -8.92 -20.97
N LEU A 74 2.54 -8.72 -19.66
CA LEU A 74 2.30 -7.40 -19.06
C LEU A 74 3.60 -6.58 -18.89
N ASN A 75 4.77 -7.15 -19.17
CA ASN A 75 6.09 -6.59 -18.84
C ASN A 75 6.16 -6.15 -17.36
N LEU A 76 5.52 -6.91 -16.49
CA LEU A 76 5.29 -6.55 -15.09
C LEU A 76 6.42 -7.08 -14.21
N HIS A 77 6.94 -6.24 -13.34
CA HIS A 77 7.84 -6.66 -12.27
C HIS A 77 7.09 -6.78 -10.95
N THR A 78 7.39 -7.80 -10.16
CA THR A 78 6.69 -8.07 -8.90
C THR A 78 7.64 -8.21 -7.72
N LEU A 79 7.26 -7.68 -6.57
CA LEU A 79 7.86 -8.03 -5.28
C LEU A 79 6.92 -9.00 -4.56
N SER A 80 7.30 -10.28 -4.51
CA SER A 80 6.57 -11.28 -3.70
C SER A 80 7.02 -11.20 -2.25
N ILE A 81 6.07 -11.14 -1.32
CA ILE A 81 6.30 -10.87 0.10
C ILE A 81 5.86 -12.05 0.95
N ALA A 82 6.75 -12.56 1.81
CA ALA A 82 6.41 -13.52 2.86
C ALA A 82 5.85 -12.82 4.10
N VAL A 83 4.89 -13.47 4.75
CA VAL A 83 4.36 -13.08 6.07
C VAL A 83 4.36 -14.31 6.99
N ASP A 84 4.40 -14.10 8.30
CA ASP A 84 4.29 -15.20 9.27
C ASP A 84 2.98 -15.04 10.06
N ASP A 85 2.07 -16.02 9.90
CA ASP A 85 0.80 -16.11 10.61
C ASP A 85 0.67 -17.50 11.22
N ASP A 86 0.71 -17.61 12.54
CA ASP A 86 0.63 -18.90 13.26
C ASP A 86 -0.76 -19.54 13.19
N THR A 87 -1.78 -18.80 12.74
CA THR A 87 -3.15 -19.29 12.55
C THR A 87 -3.40 -19.92 11.19
N ASP A 88 -2.58 -19.61 10.19
CA ASP A 88 -2.69 -20.18 8.84
C ASP A 88 -1.70 -21.33 8.61
N PRO A 89 -2.16 -22.50 8.15
CA PRO A 89 -1.29 -23.67 7.95
C PRO A 89 -0.13 -23.47 6.98
N TYR A 90 -0.28 -22.62 5.96
CA TYR A 90 0.77 -22.33 4.99
C TYR A 90 1.65 -21.16 5.48
N LEU A 91 1.04 -20.07 5.98
CA LEU A 91 1.78 -18.87 6.36
C LEU A 91 2.66 -19.08 7.60
N LYS A 92 2.35 -20.02 8.49
CA LYS A 92 3.24 -20.41 9.61
C LYS A 92 4.47 -21.22 9.19
N ASP A 93 4.46 -21.82 7.98
CA ASP A 93 5.60 -22.55 7.45
C ASP A 93 6.53 -21.62 6.66
N LEU A 94 7.16 -20.70 7.38
CA LEU A 94 8.06 -19.71 6.78
C LEU A 94 9.18 -20.31 5.91
N PRO A 95 9.85 -21.43 6.27
CA PRO A 95 10.82 -22.06 5.37
C PRO A 95 10.22 -22.46 4.02
N ARG A 96 8.98 -22.96 3.99
CA ARG A 96 8.27 -23.32 2.78
C ARG A 96 7.92 -22.09 1.95
N GLN A 97 7.36 -21.05 2.56
CA GLN A 97 7.06 -19.79 1.86
C GLN A 97 8.30 -19.21 1.18
N ILE A 98 9.44 -19.17 1.90
CA ILE A 98 10.70 -18.66 1.34
C ILE A 98 11.15 -19.51 0.16
N SER A 99 11.09 -20.84 0.28
CA SER A 99 11.43 -21.76 -0.80
C SER A 99 10.52 -21.55 -2.03
N ASP A 100 9.22 -21.53 -1.84
CA ASP A 100 8.24 -21.38 -2.91
C ASP A 100 8.36 -20.03 -3.61
N GLY A 101 8.55 -18.94 -2.83
CA GLY A 101 8.77 -17.59 -3.36
C GLY A 101 10.06 -17.47 -4.17
N LEU A 102 11.16 -18.03 -3.69
CA LEU A 102 12.42 -18.05 -4.43
C LEU A 102 12.37 -18.92 -5.70
N HIS A 103 11.59 -20.00 -5.70
CA HIS A 103 11.32 -20.77 -6.92
C HIS A 103 10.54 -19.95 -7.96
N TYR A 104 9.54 -19.17 -7.52
CA TYR A 104 8.85 -18.25 -8.40
C TYR A 104 9.80 -17.19 -8.97
N VAL A 105 10.64 -16.56 -8.12
CA VAL A 105 11.64 -15.58 -8.58
C VAL A 105 12.57 -16.19 -9.62
N ALA A 106 13.10 -17.39 -9.39
CA ALA A 106 13.97 -18.06 -10.34
C ALA A 106 13.29 -18.35 -11.68
N ALA A 107 11.99 -18.70 -11.66
CA ALA A 107 11.22 -19.01 -12.86
C ALA A 107 10.74 -17.76 -13.62
N SER A 108 10.70 -16.59 -12.98
CA SER A 108 10.18 -15.34 -13.55
C SER A 108 11.12 -14.64 -14.52
N GLN A 109 12.30 -15.20 -14.79
CA GLN A 109 13.28 -14.65 -15.75
C GLN A 109 13.65 -13.18 -15.52
N GLY A 110 13.70 -12.74 -14.26
CA GLY A 110 14.05 -11.37 -13.88
C GLY A 110 12.85 -10.45 -13.63
N HIS A 111 11.63 -10.94 -13.84
CA HIS A 111 10.40 -10.18 -13.55
C HIS A 111 9.96 -10.22 -12.09
N ALA A 112 10.69 -10.90 -11.20
CA ALA A 112 10.34 -10.94 -9.80
C ALA A 112 11.54 -10.81 -8.87
N VAL A 113 11.28 -10.25 -7.69
CA VAL A 113 12.19 -10.24 -6.53
C VAL A 113 11.41 -10.65 -5.30
N PHE A 114 12.10 -10.91 -4.19
CA PHE A 114 11.47 -11.44 -2.99
C PHE A 114 11.75 -10.58 -1.74
N CYS A 115 10.71 -10.40 -0.92
CA CYS A 115 10.77 -9.82 0.40
C CYS A 115 10.59 -10.94 1.44
N THR A 116 11.60 -11.14 2.29
CA THR A 116 11.54 -12.12 3.38
C THR A 116 10.83 -11.55 4.61
N THR A 117 10.62 -12.39 5.62
CA THR A 117 10.22 -12.01 6.97
C THR A 117 10.94 -12.89 7.98
N PHE A 118 10.68 -12.69 9.26
CA PHE A 118 11.11 -13.55 10.35
C PHE A 118 9.91 -13.94 11.20
N ASN A 119 10.05 -15.02 12.02
CA ASN A 119 8.96 -15.47 12.89
C ASN A 119 8.94 -14.67 14.20
N PRO A 120 8.01 -13.69 14.37
CA PRO A 120 7.96 -12.87 15.57
C PRO A 120 7.38 -13.60 16.79
N TYR A 121 6.66 -14.73 16.61
CA TYR A 121 6.13 -15.53 17.72
C TYR A 121 7.22 -16.18 18.55
N LEU A 122 8.46 -16.26 18.04
CA LEU A 122 9.61 -16.76 18.75
C LEU A 122 10.28 -15.73 19.69
N PHE A 123 9.71 -14.55 19.83
CA PHE A 123 10.29 -13.42 20.57
C PHE A 123 10.69 -13.74 22.03
N ARG A 124 10.04 -14.72 22.67
CA ARG A 124 10.36 -15.14 24.04
C ARG A 124 11.59 -16.07 24.11
N LYS A 125 12.06 -16.60 22.98
CA LYS A 125 13.23 -17.49 22.97
C LYS A 125 14.51 -16.71 23.20
N PRO A 126 15.42 -17.18 24.07
CA PRO A 126 16.73 -16.57 24.21
C PRO A 126 17.45 -16.47 22.86
N GLY A 127 18.04 -15.30 22.57
CA GLY A 127 18.75 -15.08 21.31
C GLY A 127 17.84 -14.92 20.08
N PHE A 128 16.57 -14.57 20.28
CA PHE A 128 15.58 -14.34 19.20
C PHE A 128 16.10 -13.40 18.10
N ALA A 129 16.53 -12.18 18.47
CA ALA A 129 16.98 -11.20 17.48
C ALA A 129 18.15 -11.73 16.64
N GLN A 130 19.14 -12.37 17.27
CA GLN A 130 20.28 -12.95 16.56
C GLN A 130 19.87 -14.12 15.65
N ALA A 131 18.87 -14.91 16.06
CA ALA A 131 18.34 -15.98 15.22
C ALA A 131 17.60 -15.44 14.00
N ALA A 132 16.78 -14.39 14.18
CA ALA A 132 16.09 -13.68 13.10
C ALA A 132 17.10 -13.04 12.13
N ILE A 133 18.10 -12.33 12.63
CA ILE A 133 19.18 -11.73 11.83
C ILE A 133 19.91 -12.80 10.99
N ARG A 134 20.30 -13.92 11.60
CA ARG A 134 20.96 -15.01 10.85
C ARG A 134 20.07 -15.57 9.74
N GLN A 135 18.76 -15.68 9.97
CA GLN A 135 17.83 -16.17 8.94
C GLN A 135 17.68 -15.13 7.82
N ILE A 136 17.45 -13.86 8.16
CA ILE A 136 17.34 -12.74 7.20
C ILE A 136 18.60 -12.65 6.33
N ASN A 137 19.80 -12.72 6.94
CA ASN A 137 21.07 -12.63 6.21
C ASN A 137 21.31 -13.82 5.27
N ARG A 138 20.86 -15.03 5.64
CA ARG A 138 20.84 -16.15 4.67
C ARG A 138 19.93 -15.86 3.49
N ASN A 139 18.77 -15.22 3.71
CA ASN A 139 17.83 -14.88 2.65
C ASN A 139 18.38 -13.74 1.77
N PHE A 140 19.07 -12.75 2.35
CA PHE A 140 19.78 -11.72 1.59
C PHE A 140 20.85 -12.34 0.66
N ALA A 141 21.58 -13.32 1.15
CA ALA A 141 22.55 -14.06 0.33
C ALA A 141 21.88 -14.86 -0.82
N GLN A 142 20.58 -15.15 -0.73
CA GLN A 142 19.78 -15.77 -1.78
C GLN A 142 19.11 -14.75 -2.72
N GLY A 143 19.38 -13.45 -2.54
CA GLY A 143 18.89 -12.39 -3.42
C GLY A 143 17.62 -11.66 -2.93
N THR A 144 17.15 -11.89 -1.70
CA THR A 144 16.02 -11.12 -1.17
C THR A 144 16.42 -9.65 -0.96
N ILE A 145 15.49 -8.73 -1.19
CA ILE A 145 15.77 -7.30 -1.24
C ILE A 145 15.16 -6.49 -0.10
N ALA A 146 14.24 -7.07 0.65
CA ALA A 146 13.49 -6.41 1.72
C ALA A 146 13.10 -7.40 2.82
N VAL A 147 12.68 -6.86 3.97
CA VAL A 147 12.14 -7.62 5.09
C VAL A 147 10.77 -7.07 5.46
N LYS A 148 9.79 -7.95 5.65
CA LYS A 148 8.43 -7.61 6.09
C LYS A 148 8.31 -7.77 7.60
N ILE A 149 7.65 -6.79 8.25
CA ILE A 149 6.93 -7.01 9.52
C ILE A 149 5.44 -6.92 9.24
N TRP A 150 4.66 -7.72 9.96
CA TRP A 150 3.23 -7.83 9.70
C TRP A 150 2.43 -7.44 10.93
N LYS A 151 1.14 -7.20 10.75
CA LYS A 151 0.21 -6.68 11.75
C LYS A 151 0.04 -7.55 13.00
N ASN A 152 0.49 -8.82 12.97
CA ASN A 152 0.58 -9.61 14.19
C ASN A 152 1.43 -8.90 15.28
N ILE A 153 2.46 -8.14 14.87
CA ILE A 153 3.14 -7.16 15.73
C ILE A 153 2.24 -5.93 15.86
N GLY A 154 1.80 -5.64 17.06
CA GLY A 154 0.86 -4.57 17.39
C GLY A 154 -0.58 -5.04 17.57
N MET A 155 -1.03 -6.11 16.87
CA MET A 155 -2.44 -6.51 16.88
C MET A 155 -2.72 -7.93 17.43
N GLN A 156 -1.71 -8.80 17.57
CA GLN A 156 -1.93 -10.19 17.98
C GLN A 156 -0.93 -10.63 19.07
N ILE A 157 0.36 -10.43 18.86
CA ILE A 157 1.41 -10.95 19.74
C ILE A 157 1.42 -10.21 21.08
N LYS A 158 1.43 -10.97 22.17
CA LYS A 158 1.38 -10.42 23.53
C LYS A 158 2.51 -10.97 24.41
N ASP A 159 2.99 -10.13 25.31
CA ASP A 159 3.92 -10.53 26.36
C ASP A 159 3.27 -11.43 27.43
N ALA A 160 4.05 -11.83 28.45
CA ALA A 160 3.56 -12.67 29.55
C ALA A 160 2.50 -11.98 30.43
N HIS A 161 2.38 -10.68 30.36
CA HIS A 161 1.43 -9.85 31.11
C HIS A 161 0.16 -9.52 30.30
N GLY A 162 0.11 -9.96 29.02
CA GLY A 162 -1.01 -9.71 28.13
C GLY A 162 -0.93 -8.40 27.37
N ASN A 163 0.19 -7.65 27.46
CA ASN A 163 0.40 -6.43 26.68
C ASN A 163 0.81 -6.77 25.25
N TYR A 164 0.27 -6.06 24.29
CA TYR A 164 0.66 -6.21 22.88
C TYR A 164 2.10 -5.81 22.65
N ILE A 165 2.81 -6.60 21.87
CA ILE A 165 4.19 -6.30 21.43
C ILE A 165 4.10 -5.31 20.28
N MET A 166 4.61 -4.09 20.49
CA MET A 166 4.55 -3.00 19.52
C MET A 166 5.76 -3.03 18.57
N PRO A 167 5.67 -2.40 17.37
CA PRO A 167 6.76 -2.35 16.41
C PRO A 167 8.08 -1.80 16.95
N ASP A 168 8.02 -0.82 17.84
CA ASP A 168 9.17 -0.17 18.47
C ASP A 168 9.71 -0.91 19.70
N ASN A 169 9.23 -2.13 19.95
CA ASN A 169 9.76 -2.89 21.09
C ASN A 169 11.28 -3.09 20.93
N PRO A 170 12.10 -2.80 21.97
CA PRO A 170 13.57 -2.84 21.89
C PRO A 170 14.15 -4.18 21.40
N MET A 171 13.37 -5.28 21.47
CA MET A 171 13.84 -6.58 20.97
C MET A 171 14.01 -6.60 19.44
N PHE A 172 13.30 -5.75 18.69
CA PHE A 172 13.38 -5.66 17.24
C PHE A 172 14.47 -4.72 16.75
N GLU A 173 14.94 -3.80 17.59
CA GLU A 173 15.96 -2.81 17.24
C GLU A 173 17.22 -3.39 16.60
N PRO A 174 17.84 -4.51 17.09
CA PRO A 174 18.97 -5.12 16.42
C PRO A 174 18.64 -5.61 15.00
N ILE A 175 17.39 -6.05 14.75
CA ILE A 175 16.94 -6.50 13.44
C ILE A 175 16.84 -5.31 12.48
N TYR A 176 16.27 -4.19 12.93
CA TYR A 176 16.13 -2.97 12.12
C TYR A 176 17.50 -2.40 11.73
N LYS A 177 18.44 -2.38 12.67
CA LYS A 177 19.82 -1.96 12.41
C LYS A 177 20.55 -2.88 11.41
N ASP A 178 20.31 -4.18 11.47
CA ASP A 178 20.89 -5.13 10.53
C ASP A 178 20.32 -4.93 9.10
N ILE A 179 19.01 -4.69 8.97
CA ILE A 179 18.37 -4.38 7.69
C ILE A 179 18.97 -3.09 7.10
N ALA A 180 19.11 -2.04 7.90
CA ALA A 180 19.73 -0.77 7.50
C ALA A 180 21.19 -0.95 7.06
N ALA A 181 21.99 -1.70 7.84
CA ALA A 181 23.40 -1.99 7.53
C ALA A 181 23.58 -2.74 6.21
N HIS A 182 22.59 -3.53 5.79
CA HIS A 182 22.56 -4.20 4.50
C HIS A 182 21.96 -3.33 3.38
N HIS A 183 21.62 -2.06 3.65
CA HIS A 183 20.93 -1.14 2.72
C HIS A 183 19.64 -1.75 2.13
N LYS A 184 18.94 -2.55 2.92
CA LYS A 184 17.66 -3.15 2.54
C LYS A 184 16.49 -2.32 3.07
N THR A 185 15.28 -2.67 2.65
CA THR A 185 14.04 -1.97 3.00
C THR A 185 13.24 -2.78 4.01
N LEU A 186 12.69 -2.10 5.01
CA LEU A 186 11.66 -2.65 5.88
C LEU A 186 10.29 -2.34 5.27
N VAL A 187 9.49 -3.36 4.98
CA VAL A 187 8.08 -3.22 4.61
C VAL A 187 7.23 -3.44 5.86
N ALA A 188 6.55 -2.40 6.32
CA ALA A 188 5.86 -2.38 7.61
C ALA A 188 4.34 -2.33 7.43
N HIS A 189 3.67 -3.47 7.63
CA HIS A 189 2.21 -3.56 7.79
C HIS A 189 1.91 -3.75 9.28
N VAL A 190 1.62 -2.68 10.00
CA VAL A 190 1.55 -2.72 11.47
C VAL A 190 0.17 -2.44 12.06
N ALA A 191 -0.73 -1.88 11.28
CA ALA A 191 -2.13 -1.66 11.67
C ALA A 191 -3.05 -1.92 10.49
N ASP A 192 -4.32 -2.13 10.78
CA ASP A 192 -5.40 -2.31 9.80
C ASP A 192 -6.19 -1.00 9.57
N PRO A 193 -7.12 -0.94 8.61
CA PRO A 193 -8.00 0.20 8.39
C PRO A 193 -8.78 0.64 9.64
N ASP A 194 -9.21 1.89 9.66
CA ASP A 194 -10.03 2.46 10.75
C ASP A 194 -11.28 1.64 11.08
N SER A 195 -11.86 0.99 10.08
CA SER A 195 -13.00 0.08 10.21
C SER A 195 -12.73 -1.07 11.18
N CYS A 196 -11.46 -1.44 11.39
CA CYS A 196 -11.04 -2.44 12.37
C CYS A 196 -11.41 -2.06 13.82
N TRP A 197 -11.45 -0.76 14.14
CA TRP A 197 -11.77 -0.21 15.47
C TRP A 197 -13.17 0.41 15.56
N LYS A 198 -14.01 0.27 14.53
CA LYS A 198 -15.36 0.81 14.45
C LYS A 198 -16.39 -0.33 14.36
N PRO A 199 -17.67 -0.10 14.65
CA PRO A 199 -18.72 -1.10 14.39
C PRO A 199 -18.68 -1.57 12.93
N LEU A 200 -18.96 -2.86 12.70
CA LEU A 200 -19.05 -3.39 11.32
C LEU A 200 -20.11 -2.62 10.53
N ASP A 201 -19.69 -2.06 9.38
CA ASP A 201 -20.57 -1.33 8.48
C ASP A 201 -20.55 -2.02 7.10
N PRO A 202 -21.71 -2.51 6.61
CA PRO A 202 -21.80 -3.10 5.27
C PRO A 202 -21.40 -2.18 4.12
N ALA A 203 -21.38 -0.86 4.34
CA ALA A 203 -20.92 0.11 3.36
C ALA A 203 -19.38 0.30 3.37
N SER A 204 -18.68 -0.26 4.37
CA SER A 204 -17.22 -0.21 4.42
C SER A 204 -16.59 -1.13 3.38
N PRO A 205 -15.52 -0.68 2.70
CA PRO A 205 -14.72 -1.54 1.81
C PRO A 205 -14.20 -2.82 2.51
N ASP A 206 -13.99 -2.75 3.84
CA ASP A 206 -13.38 -3.83 4.62
C ASP A 206 -14.40 -4.74 5.30
N TYR A 207 -15.70 -4.51 5.10
CA TYR A 207 -16.77 -5.26 5.78
C TYR A 207 -16.62 -6.78 5.62
N GLY A 208 -16.42 -7.25 4.38
CA GLY A 208 -16.25 -8.67 4.09
C GLY A 208 -15.02 -9.24 4.81
N TYR A 209 -13.92 -8.51 4.80
CA TYR A 209 -12.69 -8.95 5.44
C TYR A 209 -12.87 -9.19 6.96
N TYR A 210 -13.40 -8.23 7.72
CA TYR A 210 -13.55 -8.38 9.17
C TYR A 210 -14.68 -9.33 9.58
N LYS A 211 -15.70 -9.48 8.74
CA LYS A 211 -16.74 -10.50 8.94
C LYS A 211 -16.15 -11.90 8.86
N ASP A 212 -15.24 -12.15 7.92
CA ASP A 212 -14.66 -13.46 7.67
C ASP A 212 -13.39 -13.71 8.51
N ASN A 213 -12.77 -12.64 9.06
CA ASN A 213 -11.55 -12.69 9.86
C ASN A 213 -11.70 -12.00 11.22
N PRO A 214 -12.61 -12.47 12.09
CA PRO A 214 -12.91 -11.81 13.37
C PRO A 214 -11.71 -11.75 14.33
N GLN A 215 -10.69 -12.60 14.15
CA GLN A 215 -9.46 -12.60 14.93
C GLN A 215 -8.63 -11.31 14.73
N TRP A 216 -8.81 -10.62 13.62
CA TRP A 216 -8.13 -9.35 13.32
C TRP A 216 -8.97 -8.13 13.67
N TYR A 217 -10.22 -8.30 14.13
CA TYR A 217 -11.14 -7.21 14.41
C TYR A 217 -10.99 -6.70 15.86
N MET A 218 -10.58 -5.44 16.02
CA MET A 218 -10.23 -4.83 17.31
C MET A 218 -11.41 -4.16 18.02
N TYR A 219 -12.48 -3.82 17.31
CA TYR A 219 -13.64 -3.17 17.91
C TYR A 219 -14.24 -3.99 19.05
N GLY A 220 -14.55 -3.34 20.17
CA GLY A 220 -15.10 -3.98 21.35
C GLY A 220 -14.10 -4.76 22.21
N ASN A 221 -12.83 -4.85 21.82
CA ASN A 221 -11.77 -5.42 22.66
C ASN A 221 -11.17 -4.32 23.57
N PRO A 222 -11.47 -4.30 24.90
CA PRO A 222 -11.02 -3.23 25.79
C PRO A 222 -9.50 -3.23 26.03
N HIS A 223 -8.81 -4.30 25.64
CA HIS A 223 -7.38 -4.45 25.80
C HIS A 223 -6.60 -4.21 24.49
N ALA A 224 -7.30 -4.01 23.37
CA ALA A 224 -6.64 -3.72 22.10
C ALA A 224 -5.98 -2.34 22.17
N PRO A 225 -4.77 -2.19 21.61
CA PRO A 225 -4.19 -0.86 21.41
C PRO A 225 -5.06 -0.06 20.43
N SER A 226 -5.04 1.25 20.54
CA SER A 226 -5.64 2.08 19.51
C SER A 226 -4.77 2.05 18.24
N LYS A 227 -5.38 2.35 17.10
CA LYS A 227 -4.66 2.48 15.82
C LYS A 227 -3.52 3.50 15.94
N GLU A 228 -3.80 4.66 16.55
CA GLU A 228 -2.84 5.74 16.75
C GLU A 228 -1.63 5.28 17.58
N ALA A 229 -1.85 4.43 18.61
CA ALA A 229 -0.75 3.89 19.40
C ALA A 229 0.18 2.99 18.58
N ILE A 230 -0.38 2.19 17.66
CA ILE A 230 0.41 1.33 16.77
C ILE A 230 1.16 2.17 15.73
N LEU A 231 0.49 3.16 15.13
CA LEU A 231 1.12 4.05 14.15
C LEU A 231 2.25 4.86 14.79
N LYS A 232 2.03 5.39 16.00
CA LYS A 232 3.09 6.09 16.74
C LYS A 232 4.30 5.20 17.03
N ALA A 233 4.10 3.92 17.31
CA ALA A 233 5.20 2.98 17.50
C ALA A 233 5.94 2.70 16.17
N ARG A 234 5.24 2.68 15.02
CA ARG A 234 5.89 2.65 13.70
C ARG A 234 6.74 3.89 13.46
N ASP A 235 6.18 5.07 13.75
CA ASP A 235 6.86 6.34 13.54
C ASP A 235 8.13 6.44 14.38
N HIS A 236 8.07 5.95 15.62
CA HIS A 236 9.25 5.84 16.47
C HIS A 236 10.35 4.95 15.86
N VAL A 237 9.99 3.82 15.22
CA VAL A 237 10.96 3.02 14.46
C VAL A 237 11.59 3.82 13.33
N VAL A 238 10.80 4.61 12.60
CA VAL A 238 11.28 5.46 11.49
C VAL A 238 12.23 6.55 12.00
N GLU A 239 11.89 7.21 13.11
CA GLU A 239 12.67 8.28 13.73
C GLU A 239 14.01 7.78 14.27
N GLU A 240 14.00 6.64 14.99
CA GLU A 240 15.21 6.08 15.64
C GLU A 240 16.17 5.41 14.65
N ASN A 241 15.70 5.14 13.41
CA ASN A 241 16.48 4.47 12.38
C ASN A 241 16.55 5.29 11.08
N PRO A 242 17.20 6.47 11.06
CA PRO A 242 17.20 7.37 9.89
C PRO A 242 17.87 6.75 8.64
N ASP A 243 18.74 5.77 8.81
CA ASP A 243 19.40 5.04 7.71
C ASP A 243 18.56 3.86 7.19
N LEU A 244 17.47 3.50 7.87
CA LEU A 244 16.56 2.45 7.46
C LEU A 244 15.51 3.01 6.49
N ARG A 245 15.42 2.47 5.29
CA ARG A 245 14.30 2.75 4.39
C ARG A 245 13.07 1.98 4.85
N VAL A 246 11.99 2.68 5.13
CA VAL A 246 10.73 2.07 5.58
C VAL A 246 9.64 2.34 4.55
N VAL A 247 8.95 1.29 4.12
CA VAL A 247 7.72 1.37 3.32
C VAL A 247 6.55 0.97 4.22
N GLY A 248 5.72 1.94 4.56
CA GLY A 248 4.45 1.69 5.23
C GLY A 248 3.47 1.03 4.25
N ALA A 249 3.20 -0.27 4.44
CA ALA A 249 2.24 -0.98 3.61
C ALA A 249 0.82 -0.40 3.76
N HIS A 250 0.02 -0.49 2.69
CA HIS A 250 -1.39 -0.12 2.72
C HIS A 250 -1.64 1.36 3.07
N LEU A 251 -0.92 2.28 2.37
CA LEU A 251 -0.88 3.72 2.70
C LEU A 251 -0.41 3.98 4.15
N GLY A 252 0.51 3.14 4.66
CA GLY A 252 0.96 3.20 6.04
C GLY A 252 -0.15 2.98 7.06
N SER A 253 -1.24 2.31 6.65
CA SER A 253 -2.50 2.14 7.40
C SER A 253 -3.21 3.47 7.73
N MET A 254 -3.02 4.50 6.90
CA MET A 254 -3.62 5.84 7.06
C MET A 254 -4.59 6.17 5.90
N GLU A 255 -5.24 5.16 5.35
CA GLU A 255 -6.11 5.19 4.19
C GLU A 255 -7.31 6.16 4.29
N SER A 256 -7.70 6.53 5.50
CA SER A 256 -8.81 7.46 5.77
C SER A 256 -8.35 8.87 6.11
N ASN A 257 -7.04 9.12 6.31
CA ASN A 257 -6.50 10.41 6.72
C ASN A 257 -5.30 10.84 5.84
N PHE A 258 -5.58 11.16 4.59
CA PHE A 258 -4.56 11.64 3.64
C PHE A 258 -3.81 12.91 4.07
N PRO A 259 -4.40 13.88 4.79
CA PRO A 259 -3.65 15.00 5.34
C PRO A 259 -2.55 14.58 6.31
N GLU A 260 -2.85 13.73 7.29
CA GLU A 260 -1.89 13.22 8.27
C GLU A 260 -0.83 12.34 7.59
N LEU A 261 -1.22 11.47 6.64
CA LEU A 261 -0.28 10.72 5.81
C LEU A 261 0.70 11.66 5.08
N GLY A 262 0.20 12.79 4.57
CA GLY A 262 1.03 13.81 3.94
C GLY A 262 2.02 14.44 4.91
N GLU A 263 1.61 14.71 6.15
CA GLU A 263 2.49 15.23 7.20
C GLU A 263 3.61 14.25 7.55
N ASP A 264 3.31 12.94 7.64
CA ASP A 264 4.32 11.90 7.87
C ASP A 264 5.31 11.81 6.70
N LEU A 265 4.82 11.85 5.46
CA LEU A 265 5.68 11.85 4.28
C LEU A 265 6.57 13.10 4.20
N ASP A 266 6.08 14.27 4.62
CA ASP A 266 6.87 15.51 4.68
C ASP A 266 7.90 15.46 5.82
N ARG A 267 7.57 14.79 6.95
CA ARG A 267 8.39 14.72 8.16
C ARG A 267 9.53 13.73 8.06
N TYR A 268 9.29 12.54 7.49
CA TYR A 268 10.20 11.42 7.52
C TYR A 268 10.84 11.14 6.15
N PRO A 269 12.09 11.58 5.90
CA PRO A 269 12.74 11.41 4.62
C PRO A 269 13.02 9.94 4.24
N ASN A 270 13.09 9.04 5.21
CA ASN A 270 13.31 7.61 5.05
C ASN A 270 12.02 6.78 5.02
N PHE A 271 10.84 7.42 4.98
CA PHE A 271 9.53 6.78 4.95
C PHE A 271 8.84 7.01 3.59
N ALA A 272 8.31 5.96 3.02
CA ALA A 272 7.42 5.96 1.85
C ALA A 272 6.23 5.04 2.15
N VAL A 273 5.20 5.02 1.31
CA VAL A 273 4.05 4.12 1.48
C VAL A 273 3.70 3.42 0.18
N ASP A 274 3.20 2.19 0.28
CA ASP A 274 2.60 1.51 -0.86
C ASP A 274 1.07 1.62 -0.85
N MET A 275 0.44 1.45 -2.01
CA MET A 275 -1.02 1.53 -2.19
C MET A 275 -1.72 0.17 -2.13
N ALA A 276 -1.02 -0.89 -1.70
CA ALA A 276 -1.52 -2.26 -1.65
C ALA A 276 -2.90 -2.33 -0.97
N ALA A 277 -3.87 -2.96 -1.63
CA ALA A 277 -5.26 -3.08 -1.17
C ALA A 277 -5.96 -1.73 -0.81
N ARG A 278 -5.40 -0.58 -1.15
CA ARG A 278 -5.94 0.76 -0.79
C ARG A 278 -6.32 1.62 -1.99
N MET A 279 -6.17 1.11 -3.21
CA MET A 279 -6.71 1.78 -4.40
C MET A 279 -8.18 2.19 -4.25
N PRO A 280 -9.05 1.39 -3.63
CA PRO A 280 -10.44 1.77 -3.35
C PRO A 280 -10.56 3.08 -2.57
N TYR A 281 -9.74 3.27 -1.55
CA TYR A 281 -9.75 4.50 -0.74
C TYR A 281 -9.29 5.72 -1.54
N VAL A 282 -8.30 5.55 -2.42
CA VAL A 282 -7.87 6.61 -3.35
C VAL A 282 -8.98 6.93 -4.35
N MET A 283 -9.69 5.92 -4.86
CA MET A 283 -10.83 6.08 -5.79
C MET A 283 -12.04 6.78 -5.15
N MET A 284 -12.21 6.68 -3.83
CA MET A 284 -13.27 7.36 -3.08
C MET A 284 -12.99 8.85 -2.85
N LEU A 285 -11.75 9.31 -3.03
CA LEU A 285 -11.44 10.73 -2.90
C LEU A 285 -12.05 11.54 -4.04
N PRO A 286 -12.44 12.81 -3.78
CA PRO A 286 -12.69 13.76 -4.86
C PRO A 286 -11.49 13.81 -5.81
N ARG A 287 -11.75 13.67 -7.14
CA ARG A 287 -10.68 13.54 -8.15
C ARG A 287 -9.55 14.57 -7.99
N ALA A 288 -9.90 15.83 -7.73
CA ALA A 288 -8.90 16.89 -7.55
C ALA A 288 -7.98 16.65 -6.34
N GLN A 289 -8.52 16.06 -5.27
CA GLN A 289 -7.72 15.72 -4.08
C GLN A 289 -6.81 14.52 -4.37
N ALA A 290 -7.33 13.48 -5.04
CA ALA A 290 -6.53 12.31 -5.43
C ALA A 290 -5.35 12.74 -6.33
N ILE A 291 -5.60 13.55 -7.36
CA ILE A 291 -4.56 14.08 -8.25
C ILE A 291 -3.53 14.88 -7.45
N ALA A 292 -3.97 15.85 -6.65
CA ALA A 292 -3.06 16.71 -5.89
C ALA A 292 -2.17 15.92 -4.91
N PHE A 293 -2.74 14.89 -4.27
CA PHE A 293 -2.00 14.01 -3.37
C PHE A 293 -0.97 13.18 -4.13
N ILE A 294 -1.39 12.51 -5.21
CA ILE A 294 -0.50 11.65 -6.01
C ILE A 294 0.64 12.51 -6.62
N GLU A 295 0.34 13.66 -7.22
CA GLU A 295 1.34 14.55 -7.82
C GLU A 295 2.36 15.06 -6.78
N LYS A 296 1.88 15.42 -5.57
CA LYS A 296 2.76 15.91 -4.50
C LYS A 296 3.72 14.82 -3.99
N TYR A 297 3.23 13.58 -3.87
CA TYR A 297 3.97 12.51 -3.22
C TYR A 297 4.40 11.38 -4.17
N GLN A 298 4.41 11.62 -5.48
CA GLN A 298 4.74 10.61 -6.50
C GLN A 298 6.07 9.89 -6.27
N ASP A 299 7.06 10.55 -5.64
CA ASP A 299 8.37 9.96 -5.32
C ASP A 299 8.36 9.12 -4.00
N ARG A 300 7.23 9.08 -3.31
CA ARG A 300 7.06 8.45 -2.00
C ARG A 300 5.82 7.56 -1.94
N LEU A 301 5.01 7.56 -2.98
CA LEU A 301 3.81 6.76 -3.14
C LEU A 301 4.07 5.66 -4.16
N ILE A 302 4.05 4.41 -3.72
CA ILE A 302 4.51 3.27 -4.49
C ILE A 302 3.30 2.44 -4.92
N TYR A 303 3.21 2.11 -6.21
CA TYR A 303 2.15 1.24 -6.70
C TYR A 303 2.29 -0.19 -6.18
N ALA A 304 1.18 -0.76 -5.72
CA ALA A 304 1.11 -2.09 -5.17
C ALA A 304 -0.34 -2.59 -5.11
N THR A 305 -0.55 -3.90 -5.16
CA THR A 305 -1.90 -4.49 -5.24
C THR A 305 -2.33 -5.28 -4.00
N ASP A 306 -1.44 -5.96 -3.31
CA ASP A 306 -1.71 -7.00 -2.30
C ASP A 306 -2.36 -8.26 -2.88
N LEU A 307 -2.26 -8.46 -4.19
CA LEU A 307 -2.80 -9.66 -4.83
C LEU A 307 -2.01 -10.90 -4.42
N ASN A 308 -2.71 -12.02 -4.35
CA ASN A 308 -2.09 -13.27 -3.94
C ASN A 308 -2.27 -14.39 -4.98
N PHE A 309 -1.26 -15.27 -5.06
CA PHE A 309 -1.32 -16.54 -5.77
C PHE A 309 -0.76 -17.64 -4.86
N MET A 310 -1.66 -18.23 -4.08
CA MET A 310 -1.36 -19.21 -3.05
C MET A 310 -1.50 -20.64 -3.56
N PRO A 311 -0.76 -21.62 -2.97
CA PRO A 311 -0.96 -23.03 -3.27
C PRO A 311 -2.43 -23.46 -3.12
N GLY A 312 -2.91 -24.27 -4.08
CA GLY A 312 -4.28 -24.76 -4.08
C GLY A 312 -5.31 -23.86 -4.76
N THR A 313 -4.93 -22.65 -5.21
CA THR A 313 -5.83 -21.78 -5.97
C THR A 313 -5.86 -22.14 -7.46
N ASN A 314 -6.97 -21.81 -8.14
CA ASN A 314 -7.11 -22.05 -9.58
C ASN A 314 -6.25 -21.05 -10.37
N PRO A 315 -5.25 -21.49 -11.15
CA PRO A 315 -4.37 -20.59 -11.88
C PRO A 315 -5.08 -19.72 -12.92
N GLN A 316 -6.08 -20.24 -13.64
CA GLN A 316 -6.80 -19.50 -14.68
C GLN A 316 -7.62 -18.36 -14.09
N GLU A 317 -8.27 -18.62 -12.96
CA GLU A 317 -9.02 -17.57 -12.23
C GLU A 317 -8.08 -16.49 -11.71
N LYS A 318 -6.90 -16.88 -11.19
CA LYS A 318 -5.90 -15.93 -10.71
C LYS A 318 -5.32 -15.08 -11.84
N ILE A 319 -4.97 -15.68 -12.97
CA ILE A 319 -4.48 -14.95 -14.15
C ILE A 319 -5.50 -13.89 -14.58
N LYS A 320 -6.78 -14.30 -14.72
CA LYS A 320 -7.84 -13.36 -15.08
C LYS A 320 -8.01 -12.25 -14.04
N GLN A 321 -8.04 -12.61 -12.75
CA GLN A 321 -8.17 -11.63 -11.65
C GLN A 321 -7.07 -10.58 -11.70
N TRP A 322 -5.82 -11.01 -11.92
CA TRP A 322 -4.67 -10.10 -11.95
C TRP A 322 -4.70 -9.19 -13.19
N GLU A 323 -4.97 -9.72 -14.37
CA GLU A 323 -5.12 -8.90 -15.59
C GLU A 323 -6.23 -7.85 -15.45
N ASP A 324 -7.41 -8.22 -14.94
CA ASP A 324 -8.53 -7.31 -14.74
C ASP A 324 -8.18 -6.23 -13.69
N TYR A 325 -7.44 -6.60 -12.64
CA TYR A 325 -7.04 -5.69 -11.58
C TYR A 325 -6.08 -4.61 -12.10
N TYR A 326 -5.03 -5.00 -12.84
CA TYR A 326 -4.10 -4.03 -13.43
C TYR A 326 -4.77 -3.17 -14.50
N ALA A 327 -5.67 -3.73 -15.30
CA ALA A 327 -6.40 -2.95 -16.30
C ALA A 327 -7.30 -1.88 -15.65
N ARG A 328 -7.98 -2.22 -14.55
CA ARG A 328 -8.78 -1.27 -13.76
C ARG A 328 -7.92 -0.15 -13.20
N ASP A 329 -6.83 -0.52 -12.51
CA ASP A 329 -5.95 0.46 -11.87
C ASP A 329 -5.27 1.37 -12.90
N TRP A 330 -4.86 0.81 -14.04
CA TRP A 330 -4.37 1.59 -15.18
C TRP A 330 -5.39 2.64 -15.65
N ARG A 331 -6.65 2.24 -15.84
CA ARG A 331 -7.70 3.16 -16.27
C ARG A 331 -7.91 4.28 -15.26
N PHE A 332 -7.93 3.96 -13.99
CA PHE A 332 -8.07 4.97 -12.94
C PHE A 332 -6.89 5.95 -12.91
N LEU A 333 -5.65 5.45 -13.00
CA LEU A 333 -4.45 6.27 -12.83
C LEU A 333 -4.05 7.03 -14.10
N ALA A 334 -4.30 6.47 -15.30
CA ALA A 334 -3.72 6.94 -16.55
C ALA A 334 -4.74 7.44 -17.58
N THR A 335 -6.05 7.31 -17.32
CA THR A 335 -7.10 7.72 -18.27
C THR A 335 -8.17 8.61 -17.62
N ASN A 336 -9.16 9.00 -18.41
CA ASN A 336 -10.36 9.67 -17.91
C ASN A 336 -11.57 8.72 -17.83
N ASP A 337 -11.35 7.42 -17.94
CA ASP A 337 -12.41 6.43 -17.88
C ASP A 337 -12.99 6.32 -16.48
N TRP A 338 -14.26 5.96 -16.42
CA TRP A 338 -14.88 5.55 -15.19
C TRP A 338 -14.56 4.07 -14.93
N VAL A 339 -14.11 3.78 -13.73
CA VAL A 339 -13.84 2.41 -13.29
C VAL A 339 -14.78 2.05 -12.15
N GLU A 340 -15.16 0.77 -12.10
CA GLU A 340 -15.96 0.25 -11.02
C GLU A 340 -15.07 -0.14 -9.84
N TYR A 341 -15.52 0.22 -8.66
CA TYR A 341 -14.91 -0.21 -7.42
C TYR A 341 -15.24 -1.70 -7.18
N LEU A 342 -14.21 -2.51 -7.06
CA LEU A 342 -14.31 -3.93 -6.73
C LEU A 342 -14.01 -4.09 -5.23
N GLY A 343 -15.01 -3.85 -4.40
CA GLY A 343 -14.94 -4.05 -2.96
C GLY A 343 -15.53 -5.39 -2.54
#